data_5baafe4c68b202288a02f4d43692b083
#
_entry.id   5baafe4c68b202288a02f4d43692b083
#
_cell.length_a   1.000
_cell.length_b   1.000
_cell.length_c   1.000
_cell.angle_alpha   90.00
_cell.angle_beta   90.00
_cell.angle_gamma   90.00
#
_symmetry.space_group_name_H-M   'P 1'
#
loop_
_entity.id
_entity.type
_entity.pdbx_description
1 polymer ?
#
loop_
_entity_poly.entity_id
_entity_poly.type
_entity_poly.pdbx_seq_one_letter_code
_entity_poly.pdbx_strand_id
1 'polypeptide(L)'
;WSRFYAYTEESYLALMDEFQRRQLPFTVGIIDMDWHLVDVDPKYGSGWTGYTWNREYFPDPPRFLKNLHDRGMHTALNIHPAEGVKAHEEMYVEMAKAMGVDYEKGDPVNCDLADPKYIQEYFCRLHHPREEEGVDFWWIDWQQGGSTKVEGLDPLWILNHYHFLDNGRTGKRPMTFSRYAGPGSHRYPVGFSGDTLITWESLDFQPYFTANA
;
A
#
# COMPACT_ATOMS: atom_id res chain seq x y z
N TRP A 1 -10.94 3.92 7.43
CA TRP A 1 -9.62 3.41 7.77
C TRP A 1 -9.74 2.16 8.63
N SER A 2 -9.23 1.05 8.09
CA SER A 2 -9.37 -0.25 8.75
C SER A 2 -8.34 -0.46 9.87
N ARG A 3 -7.24 0.19 9.85
CA ARG A 3 -6.07 0.09 10.73
C ARG A 3 -5.99 -1.21 11.54
N PHE A 4 -5.07 -2.10 11.17
CA PHE A 4 -4.72 -3.33 11.89
C PHE A 4 -5.94 -4.14 12.37
N TYR A 5 -6.91 -4.31 11.49
CA TYR A 5 -8.08 -5.15 11.70
C TYR A 5 -8.29 -6.02 10.45
N ALA A 6 -8.34 -7.32 10.64
CA ALA A 6 -8.53 -8.29 9.58
C ALA A 6 -9.99 -8.32 9.12
N TYR A 7 -10.36 -7.37 8.26
CA TYR A 7 -11.68 -7.37 7.62
C TYR A 7 -11.78 -8.46 6.58
N THR A 8 -12.95 -9.10 6.52
CA THR A 8 -13.39 -9.84 5.34
C THR A 8 -14.19 -8.90 4.43
N GLU A 9 -14.37 -9.28 3.16
CA GLU A 9 -15.28 -8.57 2.24
C GLU A 9 -16.64 -8.30 2.89
N GLU A 10 -17.26 -9.32 3.49
CA GLU A 10 -18.57 -9.21 4.13
C GLU A 10 -18.57 -8.20 5.28
N SER A 11 -17.62 -8.32 6.20
CA SER A 11 -17.57 -7.44 7.38
C SER A 11 -17.24 -6.00 7.01
N TYR A 12 -16.41 -5.78 5.98
CA TYR A 12 -16.08 -4.43 5.51
C TYR A 12 -17.28 -3.77 4.82
N LEU A 13 -17.98 -4.50 3.95
CA LEU A 13 -19.18 -3.98 3.28
C LEU A 13 -20.30 -3.70 4.29
N ALA A 14 -20.50 -4.57 5.28
CA ALA A 14 -21.46 -4.34 6.36
C ALA A 14 -21.15 -3.05 7.16
N LEU A 15 -19.87 -2.77 7.40
CA LEU A 15 -19.45 -1.52 8.03
C LEU A 15 -19.77 -0.30 7.15
N MET A 16 -19.56 -0.40 5.83
CA MET A 16 -19.91 0.70 4.91
C MET A 16 -21.42 0.95 4.87
N ASP A 17 -22.21 -0.11 4.89
CA ASP A 17 -23.66 0.01 4.96
C ASP A 17 -24.12 0.68 6.27
N GLU A 18 -23.47 0.38 7.40
CA GLU A 18 -23.75 1.03 8.68
C GLU A 18 -23.38 2.53 8.64
N PHE A 19 -22.25 2.90 8.04
CA PHE A 19 -21.91 4.32 7.86
C PHE A 19 -22.93 5.04 6.98
N GLN A 20 -23.35 4.42 5.88
CA GLN A 20 -24.40 4.98 5.01
C GLN A 20 -25.72 5.14 5.76
N ARG A 21 -26.15 4.14 6.53
CA ARG A 21 -27.36 4.18 7.35
C ARG A 21 -27.30 5.32 8.37
N ARG A 22 -26.13 5.63 8.91
CA ARG A 22 -25.92 6.76 9.85
C ARG A 22 -25.68 8.09 9.12
N GLN A 23 -25.75 8.14 7.82
CA GLN A 23 -25.49 9.32 7.00
C GLN A 23 -24.08 9.92 7.21
N LEU A 24 -23.07 9.05 7.42
CA LEU A 24 -21.68 9.44 7.53
C LEU A 24 -21.04 9.40 6.13
N PRO A 25 -20.63 10.56 5.58
CA PRO A 25 -20.25 10.69 4.17
C PRO A 25 -18.79 10.31 3.93
N PHE A 26 -18.44 9.02 4.00
CA PHE A 26 -17.11 8.57 3.61
C PHE A 26 -17.00 8.42 2.11
N THR A 27 -15.86 8.84 1.57
CA THR A 27 -15.55 8.81 0.14
C THR A 27 -14.36 7.91 -0.20
N VAL A 28 -13.66 7.38 0.80
CA VAL A 28 -12.50 6.51 0.61
C VAL A 28 -12.61 5.31 1.55
N GLY A 29 -12.50 4.11 0.98
CA GLY A 29 -12.31 2.87 1.69
C GLY A 29 -10.81 2.49 1.69
N ILE A 30 -10.22 2.40 2.89
CA ILE A 30 -8.80 2.03 3.06
C ILE A 30 -8.75 0.67 3.73
N ILE A 31 -8.03 -0.29 3.12
CA ILE A 31 -7.85 -1.64 3.65
C ILE A 31 -6.39 -1.79 4.05
N ASP A 32 -6.17 -2.19 5.31
CA ASP A 32 -4.85 -2.45 5.87
C ASP A 32 -4.28 -3.79 5.38
N MET A 33 -3.08 -4.13 5.81
CA MET A 33 -2.24 -5.21 5.26
C MET A 33 -2.92 -6.58 5.11
N ASP A 34 -3.98 -6.88 5.85
CA ASP A 34 -4.70 -8.15 5.73
C ASP A 34 -5.45 -8.35 4.39
N TRP A 35 -5.42 -7.36 3.48
CA TRP A 35 -5.88 -7.57 2.11
C TRP A 35 -5.02 -8.60 1.36
N HIS A 36 -3.73 -8.70 1.72
CA HIS A 36 -2.80 -9.70 1.18
C HIS A 36 -2.52 -10.81 2.19
N LEU A 37 -1.79 -11.84 1.75
CA LEU A 37 -1.37 -12.93 2.63
C LEU A 37 -0.37 -12.41 3.68
N VAL A 38 -0.74 -12.49 4.96
CA VAL A 38 0.10 -12.08 6.10
C VAL A 38 0.58 -13.28 6.92
N ASP A 39 -0.19 -14.35 6.98
CA ASP A 39 0.20 -15.62 7.62
C ASP A 39 0.94 -16.48 6.59
N VAL A 40 2.24 -16.27 6.49
CA VAL A 40 3.12 -16.94 5.54
C VAL A 40 4.16 -17.78 6.26
N ASP A 41 4.72 -18.80 5.57
CA ASP A 41 5.83 -19.57 6.12
C ASP A 41 6.99 -18.61 6.51
N PRO A 42 7.50 -18.67 7.74
CA PRO A 42 8.58 -17.78 8.21
C PRO A 42 9.83 -17.73 7.32
N LYS A 43 10.05 -18.75 6.49
CA LYS A 43 11.14 -18.74 5.50
C LYS A 43 10.98 -17.63 4.44
N TYR A 44 9.75 -17.12 4.25
CA TYR A 44 9.44 -16.06 3.29
C TYR A 44 9.47 -14.65 3.91
N GLY A 45 9.63 -14.53 5.22
CA GLY A 45 9.68 -13.24 5.91
C GLY A 45 8.62 -13.05 6.96
N SER A 46 8.32 -11.80 7.25
CA SER A 46 7.41 -11.42 8.35
C SER A 46 5.91 -11.48 7.98
N GLY A 47 5.59 -11.54 6.69
CA GLY A 47 4.23 -11.35 6.19
C GLY A 47 3.76 -9.88 6.15
N TRP A 48 4.61 -8.93 6.49
CA TRP A 48 4.28 -7.50 6.38
C TRP A 48 4.28 -7.02 4.92
N THR A 49 5.28 -7.47 4.15
CA THR A 49 5.32 -7.22 2.70
C THR A 49 4.49 -8.30 2.00
N GLY A 50 3.53 -7.88 1.17
CA GLY A 50 2.72 -8.80 0.37
C GLY A 50 2.00 -8.08 -0.75
N TYR A 51 1.72 -8.85 -1.83
CA TYR A 51 1.07 -8.36 -3.05
C TYR A 51 0.00 -9.32 -3.58
N THR A 52 -0.14 -10.48 -2.95
CA THR A 52 -1.12 -11.51 -3.32
C THR A 52 -2.36 -11.38 -2.46
N TRP A 53 -3.53 -11.22 -3.07
CA TRP A 53 -4.79 -11.14 -2.34
C TRP A 53 -5.01 -12.33 -1.39
N ASN A 54 -5.41 -12.04 -0.18
CA ASN A 54 -5.93 -13.04 0.73
C ASN A 54 -7.36 -13.44 0.28
N ARG A 55 -7.44 -14.50 -0.51
CA ARG A 55 -8.71 -14.99 -1.07
C ARG A 55 -9.66 -15.58 -0.02
N GLU A 56 -9.19 -15.87 1.17
CA GLU A 56 -10.04 -16.25 2.29
C GLU A 56 -10.89 -15.07 2.77
N TYR A 57 -10.28 -13.88 2.81
CA TYR A 57 -10.96 -12.66 3.25
C TYR A 57 -11.65 -11.93 2.09
N PHE A 58 -11.05 -11.93 0.93
CA PHE A 58 -11.52 -11.27 -0.29
C PHE A 58 -11.58 -12.27 -1.45
N PRO A 59 -12.61 -13.13 -1.52
CA PRO A 59 -12.70 -14.19 -2.53
C PRO A 59 -12.71 -13.68 -3.97
N ASP A 60 -13.29 -12.52 -4.19
CA ASP A 60 -13.42 -11.86 -5.49
C ASP A 60 -13.11 -10.36 -5.38
N PRO A 61 -11.81 -9.98 -5.41
CA PRO A 61 -11.40 -8.61 -5.25
C PRO A 61 -12.01 -7.62 -6.26
N PRO A 62 -12.08 -7.92 -7.57
CA PRO A 62 -12.73 -6.99 -8.50
C PRO A 62 -14.20 -6.71 -8.16
N ARG A 63 -14.94 -7.72 -7.72
CA ARG A 63 -16.32 -7.55 -7.26
C ARG A 63 -16.37 -6.70 -6.00
N PHE A 64 -15.50 -6.96 -5.04
CA PHE A 64 -15.42 -6.20 -3.79
C PHE A 64 -15.11 -4.72 -4.04
N LEU A 65 -14.08 -4.43 -4.84
CA LEU A 65 -13.68 -3.07 -5.19
C LEU A 65 -14.80 -2.35 -5.98
N LYS A 66 -15.41 -3.06 -6.91
CA LYS A 66 -16.59 -2.52 -7.62
C LYS A 66 -17.73 -2.16 -6.68
N ASN A 67 -18.00 -2.99 -5.66
CA ASN A 67 -19.04 -2.67 -4.65
C ASN A 67 -18.73 -1.38 -3.89
N LEU A 68 -17.47 -1.08 -3.61
CA LEU A 68 -17.08 0.19 -3.00
C LEU A 68 -17.26 1.36 -3.98
N HIS A 69 -16.87 1.20 -5.23
CA HIS A 69 -17.08 2.21 -6.28
C HIS A 69 -18.57 2.49 -6.51
N ASP A 70 -19.42 1.47 -6.51
CA ASP A 70 -20.88 1.63 -6.66
C ASP A 70 -21.51 2.43 -5.50
N ARG A 71 -20.83 2.51 -4.35
CA ARG A 71 -21.18 3.37 -3.22
C ARG A 71 -20.60 4.80 -3.33
N GLY A 72 -19.92 5.12 -4.44
CA GLY A 72 -19.25 6.41 -4.63
C GLY A 72 -17.94 6.56 -3.86
N MET A 73 -17.33 5.45 -3.44
CA MET A 73 -16.07 5.45 -2.70
C MET A 73 -14.88 5.15 -3.63
N HIS A 74 -13.75 5.76 -3.37
CA HIS A 74 -12.46 5.33 -3.87
C HIS A 74 -11.82 4.31 -2.94
N THR A 75 -10.85 3.55 -3.44
CA THR A 75 -10.21 2.46 -2.69
C THR A 75 -8.71 2.65 -2.59
N ALA A 76 -8.16 2.32 -1.43
CA ALA A 76 -6.72 2.28 -1.20
C ALA A 76 -6.33 1.02 -0.44
N LEU A 77 -5.22 0.41 -0.83
CA LEU A 77 -4.62 -0.73 -0.14
C LEU A 77 -3.30 -0.32 0.50
N ASN A 78 -3.05 -0.86 1.69
CA ASN A 78 -1.80 -0.69 2.42
C ASN A 78 -0.66 -1.48 1.75
N ILE A 79 0.54 -0.94 1.74
CA ILE A 79 1.75 -1.62 1.30
C ILE A 79 2.94 -1.37 2.23
N HIS A 80 3.74 -2.44 2.45
CA HIS A 80 5.02 -2.43 3.15
C HIS A 80 6.09 -3.06 2.25
N PRO A 81 6.70 -2.35 1.29
CA PRO A 81 7.46 -2.96 0.20
C PRO A 81 8.87 -3.44 0.55
N ALA A 82 9.35 -3.24 1.78
CA ALA A 82 10.76 -3.38 2.12
C ALA A 82 11.35 -4.78 1.93
N GLU A 83 10.57 -5.85 2.11
CA GLU A 83 11.06 -7.23 1.97
C GLU A 83 11.13 -7.71 0.52
N GLY A 84 10.74 -6.88 -0.44
CA GLY A 84 10.73 -7.24 -1.86
C GLY A 84 9.66 -8.27 -2.22
N VAL A 85 9.93 -9.14 -3.19
CA VAL A 85 8.96 -10.15 -3.66
C VAL A 85 9.48 -11.55 -3.37
N LYS A 86 8.69 -12.33 -2.66
CA LYS A 86 9.03 -13.67 -2.19
C LYS A 86 8.36 -14.76 -3.03
N ALA A 87 8.88 -15.99 -2.94
CA ALA A 87 8.47 -17.10 -3.80
C ALA A 87 7.02 -17.58 -3.61
N HIS A 88 6.31 -17.15 -2.57
CA HIS A 88 4.89 -17.47 -2.35
C HIS A 88 3.95 -16.50 -3.09
N GLU A 89 4.45 -15.39 -3.60
CA GLU A 89 3.63 -14.39 -4.29
C GLU A 89 3.22 -14.84 -5.69
N GLU A 90 1.97 -14.55 -6.08
CA GLU A 90 1.44 -14.92 -7.40
C GLU A 90 2.31 -14.42 -8.57
N MET A 91 2.86 -13.20 -8.44
CA MET A 91 3.68 -12.55 -9.48
C MET A 91 5.18 -12.83 -9.36
N TYR A 92 5.59 -13.65 -8.39
CA TYR A 92 7.02 -13.88 -8.09
C TYR A 92 7.82 -14.34 -9.28
N VAL A 93 7.36 -15.38 -10.00
CA VAL A 93 8.11 -15.97 -11.12
C VAL A 93 8.38 -14.95 -12.22
N GLU A 94 7.37 -14.15 -12.55
CA GLU A 94 7.49 -13.12 -13.59
C GLU A 94 8.41 -11.98 -13.14
N MET A 95 8.29 -11.56 -11.88
CA MET A 95 9.17 -10.54 -11.30
C MET A 95 10.63 -11.03 -11.23
N ALA A 96 10.86 -12.27 -10.78
CA ALA A 96 12.18 -12.87 -10.69
C ALA A 96 12.86 -12.99 -12.06
N LYS A 97 12.13 -13.48 -13.07
CA LYS A 97 12.62 -13.52 -14.46
C LYS A 97 13.01 -12.13 -14.97
N ALA A 98 12.15 -11.14 -14.75
CA ALA A 98 12.42 -9.78 -15.17
C ALA A 98 13.68 -9.21 -14.51
N MET A 99 13.88 -9.49 -13.23
CA MET A 99 15.04 -9.02 -12.47
C MET A 99 16.28 -9.91 -12.60
N GLY A 100 16.19 -11.05 -13.28
CA GLY A 100 17.32 -11.99 -13.46
C GLY A 100 17.65 -12.77 -12.19
N VAL A 101 16.67 -13.00 -11.33
CA VAL A 101 16.78 -13.79 -10.10
C VAL A 101 16.45 -15.25 -10.40
N ASP A 102 17.15 -16.18 -9.75
CA ASP A 102 16.93 -17.62 -9.92
C ASP A 102 15.65 -18.05 -9.20
N TYR A 103 14.55 -18.04 -9.93
CA TYR A 103 13.23 -18.41 -9.39
C TYR A 103 13.09 -19.90 -9.08
N GLU A 104 13.91 -20.76 -9.69
CA GLU A 104 13.87 -22.21 -9.43
C GLU A 104 14.41 -22.55 -8.03
N LYS A 105 15.34 -21.73 -7.53
CA LYS A 105 15.83 -21.82 -6.14
C LYS A 105 14.90 -21.15 -5.13
N GLY A 106 13.96 -20.33 -5.59
CA GLY A 106 13.13 -19.54 -4.71
C GLY A 106 13.83 -18.32 -4.09
N ASP A 107 14.89 -17.84 -4.74
CA ASP A 107 15.63 -16.66 -4.27
C ASP A 107 14.73 -15.43 -4.30
N PRO A 108 14.71 -14.58 -3.24
CA PRO A 108 13.84 -13.42 -3.20
C PRO A 108 14.28 -12.34 -4.20
N VAL A 109 13.33 -11.65 -4.78
CA VAL A 109 13.60 -10.40 -5.49
C VAL A 109 13.68 -9.29 -4.46
N ASN A 110 14.90 -8.86 -4.15
CA ASN A 110 15.10 -7.82 -3.12
C ASN A 110 14.57 -6.45 -3.58
N CYS A 111 14.04 -5.70 -2.62
CA CYS A 111 13.62 -4.33 -2.85
C CYS A 111 14.84 -3.43 -3.14
N ASP A 112 14.88 -2.86 -4.34
CA ASP A 112 15.91 -1.89 -4.73
C ASP A 112 15.27 -0.67 -5.39
N LEU A 113 14.81 0.24 -4.56
CA LEU A 113 14.08 1.43 -5.01
C LEU A 113 14.95 2.42 -5.81
N ALA A 114 16.27 2.26 -5.79
CA ALA A 114 17.19 3.08 -6.58
C ALA A 114 17.52 2.47 -7.95
N ASP A 115 17.06 1.24 -8.24
CA ASP A 115 17.18 0.62 -9.54
C ASP A 115 15.96 0.97 -10.43
N PRO A 116 16.15 1.72 -11.53
CA PRO A 116 15.06 2.06 -12.44
C PRO A 116 14.33 0.84 -13.01
N LYS A 117 15.04 -0.28 -13.21
CA LYS A 117 14.44 -1.51 -13.68
C LYS A 117 13.54 -2.13 -12.62
N TYR A 118 13.98 -2.16 -11.34
CA TYR A 118 13.14 -2.63 -10.25
C TYR A 118 11.88 -1.77 -10.14
N ILE A 119 11.99 -0.45 -10.18
CA ILE A 119 10.85 0.47 -10.10
C ILE A 119 9.86 0.22 -11.24
N GLN A 120 10.33 0.01 -12.46
CA GLN A 120 9.46 -0.31 -13.59
C GLN A 120 8.68 -1.60 -13.35
N GLU A 121 9.36 -2.68 -12.98
CA GLU A 121 8.74 -3.99 -12.74
C GLU A 121 7.83 -3.96 -11.50
N TYR A 122 8.22 -3.20 -10.48
CA TYR A 122 7.43 -2.99 -9.27
C TYR A 122 6.03 -2.42 -9.59
N PHE A 123 5.94 -1.40 -10.42
CA PHE A 123 4.63 -0.88 -10.83
C PHE A 123 3.93 -1.82 -11.81
N CYS A 124 4.59 -2.25 -12.87
CA CYS A 124 3.95 -3.03 -13.92
C CYS A 124 3.42 -4.38 -13.43
N ARG A 125 4.09 -5.03 -12.47
CA ARG A 125 3.72 -6.38 -12.04
C ARG A 125 2.99 -6.45 -10.71
N LEU A 126 3.28 -5.52 -9.80
CA LEU A 126 2.72 -5.59 -8.45
C LEU A 126 1.51 -4.68 -8.28
N HIS A 127 1.52 -3.50 -8.91
CA HIS A 127 0.53 -2.46 -8.69
C HIS A 127 -0.51 -2.34 -9.82
N HIS A 128 -0.08 -2.22 -11.08
CA HIS A 128 -1.00 -2.01 -12.19
C HIS A 128 -2.08 -3.11 -12.29
N PRO A 129 -1.80 -4.42 -12.11
CA PRO A 129 -2.86 -5.42 -12.11
C PRO A 129 -3.90 -5.22 -11.02
N ARG A 130 -3.49 -4.77 -9.83
CA ARG A 130 -4.42 -4.44 -8.73
C ARG A 130 -5.24 -3.19 -9.03
N GLU A 131 -4.64 -2.20 -9.69
CA GLU A 131 -5.35 -1.00 -10.14
C GLU A 131 -6.36 -1.31 -11.27
N GLU A 132 -6.04 -2.25 -12.14
CA GLU A 132 -7.00 -2.77 -13.14
C GLU A 132 -8.17 -3.50 -12.51
N GLU A 133 -7.97 -4.14 -11.34
CA GLU A 133 -9.03 -4.75 -10.52
C GLU A 133 -9.91 -3.69 -9.84
N GLY A 134 -9.43 -2.44 -9.67
CA GLY A 134 -10.20 -1.34 -9.10
C GLY A 134 -9.54 -0.60 -7.94
N VAL A 135 -8.26 -0.80 -7.65
CA VAL A 135 -7.53 0.00 -6.66
C VAL A 135 -7.26 1.39 -7.22
N ASP A 136 -7.68 2.46 -6.51
CA ASP A 136 -7.54 3.82 -6.98
C ASP A 136 -6.18 4.44 -6.64
N PHE A 137 -5.64 4.13 -5.47
CA PHE A 137 -4.32 4.61 -5.04
C PHE A 137 -3.77 3.73 -3.91
N TRP A 138 -2.56 4.06 -3.41
CA TRP A 138 -1.85 3.22 -2.46
C TRP A 138 -1.58 3.94 -1.15
N TRP A 139 -1.69 3.20 -0.03
CA TRP A 139 -1.22 3.63 1.27
C TRP A 139 0.18 3.06 1.50
N ILE A 140 1.18 3.92 1.39
CA ILE A 140 2.59 3.57 1.58
C ILE A 140 2.92 3.69 3.06
N ASP A 141 3.01 2.56 3.73
CA ASP A 141 3.34 2.51 5.15
C ASP A 141 4.78 2.03 5.34
N TRP A 142 5.72 2.94 5.07
CA TRP A 142 7.14 2.65 5.19
C TRP A 142 7.60 2.89 6.62
N GLN A 143 7.88 1.81 7.38
CA GLN A 143 8.41 1.84 8.75
C GLN A 143 9.77 1.15 8.88
N GLN A 144 10.29 0.58 7.80
CA GLN A 144 11.46 -0.29 7.81
C GLN A 144 12.78 0.49 7.83
N GLY A 145 12.75 1.82 7.90
CA GLY A 145 13.92 2.69 7.88
C GLY A 145 14.75 2.46 6.62
N GLY A 146 16.04 2.28 6.83
CA GLY A 146 16.95 1.86 5.79
C GLY A 146 17.50 3.00 4.94
N SER A 147 18.40 2.60 4.07
CA SER A 147 19.03 3.47 3.08
C SER A 147 18.87 2.85 1.70
N THR A 148 18.97 3.68 0.68
CA THR A 148 19.13 3.20 -0.69
C THR A 148 20.61 3.05 -1.03
N LYS A 149 20.92 2.52 -2.22
CA LYS A 149 22.28 2.52 -2.77
C LYS A 149 22.79 3.94 -3.11
N VAL A 150 21.92 4.94 -3.08
CA VAL A 150 22.25 6.34 -3.32
C VAL A 150 22.36 7.04 -1.96
N GLU A 151 23.57 7.48 -1.63
CA GLU A 151 23.84 8.15 -0.35
C GLU A 151 22.93 9.37 -0.16
N GLY A 152 22.32 9.48 1.03
CA GLY A 152 21.43 10.59 1.39
C GLY A 152 20.01 10.52 0.80
N LEU A 153 19.70 9.50 0.01
CA LEU A 153 18.38 9.33 -0.57
C LEU A 153 17.52 8.39 0.28
N ASP A 154 16.53 8.93 0.95
CA ASP A 154 15.59 8.18 1.76
C ASP A 154 14.63 7.36 0.88
N PRO A 155 14.40 6.06 1.19
CA PRO A 155 13.48 5.20 0.44
C PRO A 155 12.06 5.75 0.35
N LEU A 156 11.55 6.39 1.38
CA LEU A 156 10.20 6.94 1.40
C LEU A 156 10.03 8.11 0.40
N TRP A 157 11.10 8.90 0.19
CA TRP A 157 11.10 9.93 -0.85
C TRP A 157 10.92 9.35 -2.24
N ILE A 158 11.63 8.26 -2.54
CA ILE A 158 11.53 7.56 -3.82
C ILE A 158 10.11 7.01 -3.98
N LEU A 159 9.60 6.29 -2.97
CA LEU A 159 8.27 5.72 -3.01
C LEU A 159 7.20 6.78 -3.23
N ASN A 160 7.22 7.86 -2.45
CA ASN A 160 6.27 8.95 -2.60
C ASN A 160 6.31 9.56 -4.01
N HIS A 161 7.51 9.81 -4.52
CA HIS A 161 7.68 10.43 -5.84
C HIS A 161 7.13 9.54 -6.96
N TYR A 162 7.57 8.29 -7.00
CA TYR A 162 7.16 7.39 -8.07
C TYR A 162 5.70 6.98 -7.96
N HIS A 163 5.18 6.71 -6.77
CA HIS A 163 3.75 6.43 -6.61
C HIS A 163 2.88 7.60 -7.03
N PHE A 164 3.30 8.83 -6.72
CA PHE A 164 2.58 10.02 -7.16
C PHE A 164 2.57 10.15 -8.68
N LEU A 165 3.72 10.01 -9.34
CA LEU A 165 3.82 10.11 -10.80
C LEU A 165 3.04 8.97 -11.48
N ASP A 166 3.22 7.75 -11.01
CA ASP A 166 2.57 6.58 -11.59
C ASP A 166 1.05 6.63 -11.42
N ASN A 167 0.56 7.05 -10.26
CA ASN A 167 -0.87 7.22 -10.03
C ASN A 167 -1.53 8.23 -10.97
N GLY A 168 -0.76 9.21 -11.46
CA GLY A 168 -1.20 10.20 -12.46
C GLY A 168 -1.06 9.74 -13.92
N ARG A 169 -0.50 8.56 -14.21
CA ARG A 169 -0.17 8.12 -15.59
C ARG A 169 -1.35 8.08 -16.56
N THR A 170 -2.56 7.88 -16.04
CA THR A 170 -3.80 7.85 -16.84
C THR A 170 -4.46 9.22 -17.00
N GLY A 171 -3.80 10.30 -16.57
CA GLY A 171 -4.33 11.66 -16.64
C GLY A 171 -5.27 12.06 -15.50
N LYS A 172 -5.49 11.19 -14.52
CA LYS A 172 -6.20 11.55 -13.29
C LYS A 172 -5.33 12.42 -12.38
N ARG A 173 -5.96 13.16 -11.47
CA ARG A 173 -5.24 13.86 -10.41
C ARG A 173 -4.57 12.84 -9.49
N PRO A 174 -3.23 12.85 -9.38
CA PRO A 174 -2.54 11.85 -8.60
C PRO A 174 -2.78 12.02 -7.10
N MET A 175 -2.79 10.88 -6.39
CA MET A 175 -2.90 10.82 -4.94
C MET A 175 -1.92 9.77 -4.40
N THR A 176 -1.34 10.08 -3.23
CA THR A 176 -0.48 9.18 -2.47
C THR A 176 -0.83 9.34 -1.01
N PHE A 177 -1.12 8.25 -0.34
CA PHE A 177 -1.32 8.24 1.11
C PHE A 177 -0.08 7.63 1.76
N SER A 178 0.68 8.42 2.51
CA SER A 178 2.01 8.01 2.98
C SER A 178 2.35 8.60 4.33
N ARG A 179 3.34 7.99 4.99
CA ARG A 179 3.99 8.59 6.15
C ARG A 179 4.69 9.89 5.75
N TYR A 180 5.00 10.72 6.74
CA TYR A 180 5.85 11.89 6.54
C TYR A 180 7.23 11.45 5.98
N ALA A 181 7.79 12.27 5.11
CA ALA A 181 9.12 12.05 4.55
C ALA A 181 10.02 13.29 4.69
N GLY A 182 9.74 14.14 5.68
CA GLY A 182 10.50 15.38 5.95
C GLY A 182 10.06 16.56 5.06
N PRO A 183 10.89 17.61 4.97
CA PRO A 183 10.56 18.83 4.24
C PRO A 183 10.19 18.56 2.78
N GLY A 184 9.08 19.11 2.31
CA GLY A 184 8.60 18.94 0.95
C GLY A 184 7.68 17.74 0.72
N SER A 185 7.38 16.94 1.74
CA SER A 185 6.45 15.80 1.63
C SER A 185 5.02 16.22 1.24
N HIS A 186 4.63 17.46 1.53
CA HIS A 186 3.36 18.06 1.11
C HIS A 186 3.15 18.11 -0.42
N ARG A 187 4.16 17.81 -1.22
CA ARG A 187 4.01 17.59 -2.67
C ARG A 187 3.18 16.36 -3.00
N TYR A 188 3.11 15.43 -2.07
CA TYR A 188 2.50 14.12 -2.25
C TYR A 188 1.35 13.97 -1.25
N PRO A 189 0.16 14.47 -1.60
CA PRO A 189 -0.99 14.29 -0.74
C PRO A 189 -1.43 12.83 -0.75
N VAL A 190 -1.76 12.26 0.34
CA VAL A 190 -2.10 12.66 1.69
C VAL A 190 -1.06 12.11 2.68
N GLY A 191 -0.75 12.87 3.75
CA GLY A 191 0.13 12.41 4.82
C GLY A 191 -0.62 11.88 6.04
N PHE A 192 0.07 11.11 6.88
CA PHE A 192 -0.37 10.76 8.23
C PHE A 192 0.81 10.72 9.19
N SER A 193 0.56 10.92 10.48
CA SER A 193 1.60 11.01 11.50
C SER A 193 2.26 9.66 11.87
N GLY A 194 1.79 8.57 11.31
CA GLY A 194 2.24 7.22 11.63
C GLY A 194 1.51 6.64 12.85
N ASP A 195 2.05 5.53 13.38
CA ASP A 195 1.51 4.90 14.58
C ASP A 195 1.84 5.74 15.79
N THR A 196 0.82 6.27 16.43
CA THR A 196 0.94 7.06 17.64
C THR A 196 0.35 6.32 18.83
N LEU A 197 0.90 6.56 20.00
CA LEU A 197 0.28 6.11 21.23
C LEU A 197 -1.05 6.85 21.45
N ILE A 198 -2.03 6.16 21.98
CA ILE A 198 -3.34 6.76 22.29
C ILE A 198 -3.21 7.52 23.62
N THR A 199 -2.66 8.73 23.56
CA THR A 199 -2.46 9.63 24.70
C THR A 199 -2.93 11.04 24.37
N TRP A 200 -3.13 11.85 25.41
CA TRP A 200 -3.52 13.26 25.25
C TRP A 200 -2.41 14.07 24.57
N GLU A 201 -1.14 13.77 24.84
CA GLU A 201 0.02 14.42 24.23
C GLU A 201 0.05 14.14 22.72
N SER A 202 -0.22 12.90 22.31
CA SER A 202 -0.31 12.55 20.89
C SER A 202 -1.45 13.29 20.19
N LEU A 203 -2.60 13.43 20.84
CA LEU A 203 -3.74 14.18 20.31
C LEU A 203 -3.41 15.68 20.21
N ASP A 204 -2.82 16.26 21.25
CA ASP A 204 -2.44 17.67 21.28
C ASP A 204 -1.41 18.03 20.19
N PHE A 205 -0.55 17.10 19.80
CA PHE A 205 0.42 17.30 18.73
C PHE A 205 -0.22 17.34 17.32
N GLN A 206 -1.36 16.68 17.08
CA GLN A 206 -1.93 16.54 15.73
C GLN A 206 -2.25 17.88 15.03
N PRO A 207 -2.77 18.94 15.70
CA PRO A 207 -2.99 20.22 15.04
C PRO A 207 -1.71 20.85 14.49
N TYR A 208 -0.60 20.72 15.22
CA TYR A 208 0.70 21.23 14.79
C TYR A 208 1.23 20.43 13.60
N PHE A 209 1.18 19.09 13.70
CA PHE A 209 1.59 18.21 12.61
C PHE A 209 0.77 18.48 11.34
N THR A 210 -0.55 18.47 11.43
CA THR A 210 -1.44 18.60 10.27
C THR A 210 -1.29 19.93 9.53
N ALA A 211 -0.95 21.00 10.25
CA ALA A 211 -0.75 22.32 9.66
C ALA A 211 0.61 22.50 8.96
N ASN A 212 1.60 21.65 9.25
CA ASN A 212 2.99 21.84 8.83
C ASN A 212 3.56 20.68 7.99
N ALA A 213 2.87 19.55 7.90
CA ALA A 213 3.31 18.36 7.14
C ALA A 213 2.84 18.34 5.68
#